data_9f52b81bfb9b94ae1dbbf2f22609c915
#
_entry.id   9f52b81bfb9b94ae1dbbf2f22609c915
#
_cell.length_a   1.000
_cell.length_b   1.000
_cell.length_c   1.000
_cell.angle_alpha   90.00
_cell.angle_beta   90.00
_cell.angle_gamma   90.00
#
_symmetry.space_group_name_H-M   'P 1'
#
loop_
_entity.id
_entity.type
_entity.pdbx_description
1 polymer ?
#
loop_
_entity_poly.entity_id
_entity_poly.type
_entity_poly.pdbx_seq_one_letter_code
_entity_poly.pdbx_strand_id
1 'polypeptide(L)'
;MYAGRDLDELVSRFKSMSGVAAGIGGSHPGLGTRNALASLGDDVYLELIAPDPEQNIPGSWGDLFRTFEAPRIFTYIVRAKNLEGIQSTLAAQGIESDLVAASRKTPAGATLRWRLLLPRQNPLGDYIPKFIDWLDTPHPALTSVKGCTLGTFALGHPEALRLGSILRAVGINVPLERADRPLFRAQIQTPKGPLILNSGN
;
A
#
# COMPACT_ATOMS: atom_id res chain seq x y z
N MET A 1 -1.98 -1.73 -0.20
CA MET A 1 -2.88 -0.67 0.33
C MET A 1 -4.27 -0.85 -0.27
N TYR A 2 -5.30 -0.89 0.55
CA TYR A 2 -6.71 -0.99 0.15
C TYR A 2 -7.37 0.35 0.49
N ALA A 3 -7.71 1.11 -0.53
CA ALA A 3 -8.13 2.50 -0.42
C ALA A 3 -9.62 2.68 -0.66
N GLY A 4 -10.26 3.62 0.01
CA GLY A 4 -11.65 4.00 -0.15
C GLY A 4 -11.93 5.41 0.37
N ARG A 5 -13.17 5.86 0.27
CA ARG A 5 -13.58 7.22 0.63
C ARG A 5 -13.71 7.47 2.12
N ASP A 6 -13.98 6.42 2.88
CA ASP A 6 -14.22 6.50 4.32
C ASP A 6 -13.52 5.37 5.06
N LEU A 7 -12.77 5.69 6.11
CA LEU A 7 -11.99 4.70 6.85
C LEU A 7 -12.87 3.81 7.72
N ASP A 8 -13.92 4.35 8.33
CA ASP A 8 -14.79 3.59 9.21
C ASP A 8 -15.62 2.59 8.41
N GLU A 9 -16.04 2.97 7.19
CA GLU A 9 -16.65 2.05 6.22
C GLU A 9 -15.66 0.94 5.81
N LEU A 10 -14.41 1.28 5.48
CA LEU A 10 -13.38 0.29 5.12
C LEU A 10 -13.14 -0.71 6.25
N VAL A 11 -12.99 -0.25 7.48
CA VAL A 11 -12.78 -1.10 8.67
C VAL A 11 -13.98 -2.01 8.92
N SER A 12 -15.19 -1.47 8.86
CA SER A 12 -16.44 -2.21 9.02
C SER A 12 -16.59 -3.28 7.94
N ARG A 13 -16.35 -2.92 6.68
CA ARG A 13 -16.39 -3.83 5.54
C ARG A 13 -15.35 -4.95 5.67
N PHE A 14 -14.10 -4.61 5.98
CA PHE A 14 -13.04 -5.60 6.18
C PHE A 14 -13.39 -6.56 7.32
N LYS A 15 -13.86 -6.05 8.47
CA LYS A 15 -14.34 -6.87 9.59
C LYS A 15 -15.48 -7.79 9.18
N SER A 16 -16.45 -7.31 8.41
CA SER A 16 -17.57 -8.11 7.92
C SER A 16 -17.09 -9.27 7.03
N MET A 17 -16.14 -9.01 6.13
CA MET A 17 -15.63 -10.01 5.19
C MET A 17 -14.64 -11.00 5.85
N SER A 18 -13.76 -10.53 6.72
CA SER A 18 -12.65 -11.30 7.27
C SER A 18 -12.91 -11.89 8.67
N GLY A 19 -13.79 -11.28 9.45
CA GLY A 19 -13.92 -11.54 10.88
C GLY A 19 -12.90 -10.80 11.76
N VAL A 20 -11.97 -10.03 11.17
CA VAL A 20 -10.90 -9.31 11.87
C VAL A 20 -11.13 -7.80 11.77
N ALA A 21 -11.16 -7.10 12.91
CA ALA A 21 -11.22 -5.64 12.92
C ALA A 21 -9.81 -5.06 12.80
N ALA A 22 -9.52 -4.38 11.71
CA ALA A 22 -8.27 -3.64 11.57
C ALA A 22 -8.15 -2.57 12.66
N GLY A 23 -6.96 -2.44 13.24
CA GLY A 23 -6.67 -1.45 14.27
C GLY A 23 -6.39 -0.07 13.68
N ILE A 24 -6.93 0.99 14.28
CA ILE A 24 -6.65 2.36 13.84
C ILE A 24 -5.15 2.66 13.96
N GLY A 25 -4.56 3.11 12.87
CA GLY A 25 -3.14 3.45 12.80
C GLY A 25 -2.87 4.91 13.13
N GLY A 26 -3.60 5.81 12.50
CA GLY A 26 -3.51 7.25 12.72
C GLY A 26 -3.55 8.07 11.43
N SER A 27 -3.40 9.37 11.61
CA SER A 27 -3.32 10.36 10.55
C SER A 27 -1.92 10.46 9.97
N HIS A 28 -1.79 10.78 8.69
CA HIS A 28 -0.53 11.07 8.01
C HIS A 28 -0.44 12.59 7.76
N PRO A 29 0.22 13.34 8.67
CA PRO A 29 0.30 14.80 8.55
C PRO A 29 0.92 15.23 7.22
N GLY A 30 0.26 16.14 6.53
CA GLY A 30 0.71 16.65 5.22
C GLY A 30 0.46 15.73 4.03
N LEU A 31 -0.12 14.53 4.23
CA LEU A 31 -0.45 13.59 3.14
C LEU A 31 -1.95 13.47 2.88
N GLY A 32 -2.80 14.10 3.70
CA GLY A 32 -4.25 14.13 3.50
C GLY A 32 -4.97 12.80 3.76
N THR A 33 -4.31 11.83 4.42
CA THR A 33 -4.85 10.48 4.64
C THR A 33 -4.75 10.03 6.08
N ARG A 34 -5.60 9.08 6.46
CA ARG A 34 -5.55 8.31 7.71
C ARG A 34 -5.71 6.82 7.41
N ASN A 35 -5.28 5.96 8.33
CA ASN A 35 -5.28 4.51 8.08
C ASN A 35 -5.72 3.66 9.27
N ALA A 36 -6.01 2.38 8.95
CA ALA A 36 -6.11 1.27 9.88
C ALA A 36 -5.32 0.09 9.33
N LEU A 37 -4.78 -0.75 10.22
CA LEU A 37 -3.84 -1.81 9.87
C LEU A 37 -4.33 -3.18 10.36
N ALA A 38 -4.14 -4.20 9.53
CA ALA A 38 -4.28 -5.61 9.90
C ALA A 38 -3.04 -6.38 9.47
N SER A 39 -2.44 -7.15 10.39
CA SER A 39 -1.30 -8.01 10.05
C SER A 39 -1.75 -9.12 9.08
N LEU A 40 -0.93 -9.38 8.07
CA LEU A 40 -1.07 -10.50 7.15
C LEU A 40 0.10 -11.50 7.26
N GLY A 41 0.83 -11.45 8.36
CA GLY A 41 2.05 -12.21 8.66
C GLY A 41 3.04 -11.32 9.40
N ASP A 42 4.24 -11.83 9.68
CA ASP A 42 5.21 -11.09 10.51
C ASP A 42 5.85 -9.89 9.78
N ASP A 43 5.93 -9.96 8.47
CA ASP A 43 6.57 -8.95 7.61
C ASP A 43 5.59 -8.28 6.62
N VAL A 44 4.29 -8.56 6.73
CA VAL A 44 3.27 -8.05 5.81
C VAL A 44 2.06 -7.55 6.57
N TYR A 45 1.49 -6.45 6.16
CA TYR A 45 0.22 -5.95 6.68
C TYR A 45 -0.65 -5.39 5.55
N LEU A 46 -1.95 -5.45 5.76
CA LEU A 46 -2.91 -4.71 4.96
C LEU A 46 -3.10 -3.34 5.58
N GLU A 47 -2.92 -2.32 4.78
CA GLU A 47 -3.28 -0.95 5.13
C GLU A 47 -4.62 -0.62 4.48
N LEU A 48 -5.62 -0.36 5.31
CA LEU A 48 -6.87 0.29 4.93
C LEU A 48 -6.64 1.79 5.02
N ILE A 49 -6.79 2.52 3.92
CA ILE A 49 -6.44 3.95 3.87
C ILE A 49 -7.57 4.75 3.25
N ALA A 50 -7.83 5.92 3.82
CA ALA A 50 -8.87 6.82 3.37
C ALA A 50 -8.46 8.28 3.57
N PRO A 51 -9.20 9.26 3.00
CA PRO A 51 -9.02 10.66 3.31
C PRO A 51 -9.08 10.93 4.82
N ASP A 52 -8.21 11.82 5.27
CA ASP A 52 -8.32 12.37 6.61
C ASP A 52 -9.27 13.58 6.57
N PRO A 53 -10.40 13.56 7.30
CA PRO A 53 -11.34 14.68 7.30
C PRO A 53 -10.74 15.97 7.88
N GLU A 54 -9.73 15.85 8.75
CA GLU A 54 -9.03 17.00 9.35
C GLU A 54 -7.98 17.62 8.39
N GLN A 55 -7.73 16.99 7.24
CA GLN A 55 -6.75 17.42 6.27
C GLN A 55 -7.36 17.53 4.87
N ASN A 56 -7.62 18.73 4.40
CA ASN A 56 -8.04 18.96 3.01
C ASN A 56 -6.86 19.47 2.20
N ILE A 57 -6.12 18.53 1.58
CA ILE A 57 -4.91 18.83 0.81
C ILE A 57 -5.18 18.51 -0.67
N PRO A 58 -5.40 19.54 -1.52
CA PRO A 58 -5.63 19.34 -2.95
C PRO A 58 -4.49 18.58 -3.62
N GLY A 59 -4.83 17.65 -4.51
CA GLY A 59 -3.86 16.84 -5.26
C GLY A 59 -3.16 15.74 -4.45
N SER A 60 -3.51 15.57 -3.17
CA SER A 60 -3.02 14.46 -2.35
C SER A 60 -3.73 13.13 -2.67
N TRP A 61 -3.23 12.02 -2.11
CA TRP A 61 -3.97 10.76 -2.15
C TRP A 61 -5.32 10.84 -1.45
N GLY A 62 -5.43 11.62 -0.36
CA GLY A 62 -6.71 11.86 0.30
C GLY A 62 -7.72 12.50 -0.66
N ASP A 63 -7.29 13.47 -1.45
CA ASP A 63 -8.13 14.09 -2.47
C ASP A 63 -8.54 13.10 -3.56
N LEU A 64 -7.60 12.31 -4.06
CA LEU A 64 -7.87 11.23 -5.02
C LEU A 64 -8.86 10.20 -4.47
N PHE A 65 -8.69 9.75 -3.22
CA PHE A 65 -9.55 8.69 -2.65
C PHE A 65 -11.00 9.14 -2.45
N ARG A 66 -11.27 10.45 -2.32
CA ARG A 66 -12.64 10.99 -2.32
C ARG A 66 -13.40 10.70 -3.61
N THR A 67 -12.70 10.50 -4.73
CA THR A 67 -13.30 10.20 -6.04
C THR A 67 -13.60 8.72 -6.25
N PHE A 68 -13.17 7.82 -5.35
CA PHE A 68 -13.38 6.39 -5.54
C PHE A 68 -14.84 6.01 -5.34
N GLU A 69 -15.44 5.36 -6.33
CA GLU A 69 -16.81 4.84 -6.25
C GLU A 69 -16.90 3.61 -5.33
N ALA A 70 -15.85 2.80 -5.30
CA ALA A 70 -15.75 1.60 -4.46
C ALA A 70 -14.33 1.41 -3.93
N PRO A 71 -14.17 0.77 -2.75
CA PRO A 71 -12.86 0.41 -2.22
C PRO A 71 -12.12 -0.55 -3.14
N ARG A 72 -10.79 -0.35 -3.27
CA ARG A 72 -9.94 -1.15 -4.15
C ARG A 72 -8.49 -1.20 -3.69
N ILE A 73 -7.74 -2.21 -4.16
CA ILE A 73 -6.28 -2.16 -4.06
C ILE A 73 -5.80 -1.02 -4.96
N PHE A 74 -5.16 -0.04 -4.34
CA PHE A 74 -4.65 1.15 -5.03
C PHE A 74 -3.20 0.98 -5.46
N THR A 75 -2.36 0.47 -4.56
CA THR A 75 -0.94 0.24 -4.80
C THR A 75 -0.38 -0.74 -3.75
N TYR A 76 0.90 -1.05 -3.87
CA TYR A 76 1.64 -1.78 -2.84
C TYR A 76 2.96 -1.08 -2.51
N ILE A 77 3.43 -1.32 -1.29
CA ILE A 77 4.65 -0.73 -0.77
C ILE A 77 5.61 -1.85 -0.40
N VAL A 78 6.86 -1.74 -0.80
CA VAL A 78 7.91 -2.73 -0.54
C VAL A 78 8.90 -2.17 0.47
N ARG A 79 9.16 -2.94 1.53
CA ARG A 79 10.20 -2.60 2.49
C ARG A 79 11.58 -2.71 1.84
N ALA A 80 12.39 -1.66 1.95
CA ALA A 80 13.74 -1.61 1.42
C ALA A 80 14.64 -0.75 2.31
N LYS A 81 15.95 -1.02 2.31
CA LYS A 81 16.94 -0.24 3.08
C LYS A 81 17.71 0.75 2.21
N ASN A 82 18.03 0.38 0.98
CA ASN A 82 18.80 1.22 0.06
C ASN A 82 17.88 1.95 -0.92
N LEU A 83 17.14 2.97 -0.44
CA LEU A 83 16.21 3.73 -1.25
C LEU A 83 16.92 4.52 -2.37
N GLU A 84 18.11 5.04 -2.11
CA GLU A 84 18.92 5.80 -3.08
C GLU A 84 19.38 4.91 -4.25
N GLY A 85 19.79 3.67 -3.97
CA GLY A 85 20.14 2.70 -5.01
C GLY A 85 18.94 2.31 -5.87
N ILE A 86 17.77 2.13 -5.26
CA ILE A 86 16.53 1.87 -5.99
C ILE A 86 16.14 3.08 -6.84
N GLN A 87 16.26 4.30 -6.30
CA GLN A 87 16.00 5.55 -7.03
C GLN A 87 16.86 5.64 -8.29
N SER A 88 18.15 5.39 -8.16
CA SER A 88 19.09 5.39 -9.29
C SER A 88 18.73 4.33 -10.33
N THR A 89 18.32 3.15 -9.88
CA THR A 89 17.89 2.06 -10.78
C THR A 89 16.60 2.42 -11.53
N LEU A 90 15.63 3.02 -10.87
CA LEU A 90 14.39 3.48 -11.49
C LEU A 90 14.65 4.62 -12.49
N ALA A 91 15.51 5.59 -12.14
CA ALA A 91 15.89 6.67 -13.03
C ALA A 91 16.56 6.16 -14.32
N ALA A 92 17.40 5.12 -14.23
CA ALA A 92 17.98 4.44 -15.40
C ALA A 92 16.94 3.75 -16.29
N GLN A 93 15.74 3.47 -15.76
CA GLN A 93 14.58 2.95 -16.50
C GLN A 93 13.61 4.06 -16.96
N GLY A 94 13.98 5.34 -16.80
CA GLY A 94 13.16 6.50 -17.15
C GLY A 94 12.03 6.77 -16.15
N ILE A 95 12.14 6.29 -14.91
CA ILE A 95 11.15 6.50 -13.86
C ILE A 95 11.74 7.38 -12.77
N GLU A 96 11.36 8.66 -12.80
CA GLU A 96 11.70 9.62 -11.75
C GLU A 96 10.97 9.29 -10.45
N SER A 97 11.58 9.59 -9.30
CA SER A 97 10.99 9.34 -8.00
C SER A 97 11.48 10.33 -6.95
N ASP A 98 10.62 10.58 -5.95
CA ASP A 98 10.89 11.50 -4.86
C ASP A 98 11.20 10.71 -3.57
N LEU A 99 12.25 11.14 -2.85
CA LEU A 99 12.59 10.61 -1.55
C LEU A 99 12.02 11.53 -0.47
N VAL A 100 11.11 10.98 0.36
CA VAL A 100 10.35 11.74 1.35
C VAL A 100 10.53 11.14 2.74
N ALA A 101 10.88 11.96 3.73
CA ALA A 101 10.81 11.59 5.13
C ALA A 101 9.38 11.83 5.65
N ALA A 102 8.84 10.87 6.38
CA ALA A 102 7.51 10.94 6.94
C ALA A 102 7.47 10.42 8.38
N SER A 103 6.45 10.83 9.10
CA SER A 103 6.19 10.35 10.46
C SER A 103 4.71 10.41 10.80
N ARG A 104 4.30 9.64 11.80
CA ARG A 104 2.99 9.78 12.44
C ARG A 104 3.05 9.43 13.91
N LYS A 105 2.09 9.90 14.68
CA LYS A 105 1.87 9.42 16.04
C LYS A 105 0.94 8.21 16.03
N THR A 106 1.24 7.24 16.88
CA THR A 106 0.29 6.16 17.19
C THR A 106 -0.78 6.68 18.15
N PRO A 107 -1.94 5.99 18.29
CA PRO A 107 -2.91 6.33 19.31
C PRO A 107 -2.33 6.34 20.74
N ALA A 108 -1.28 5.54 20.99
CA ALA A 108 -0.56 5.52 22.27
C ALA A 108 0.50 6.64 22.42
N GLY A 109 0.59 7.57 21.46
CA GLY A 109 1.49 8.72 21.51
C GLY A 109 2.91 8.49 21.00
N ALA A 110 3.31 7.26 20.68
CA ALA A 110 4.63 6.98 20.11
C ALA A 110 4.76 7.56 18.69
N THR A 111 5.93 8.10 18.35
CA THR A 111 6.21 8.60 17.01
C THR A 111 6.88 7.51 16.18
N LEU A 112 6.24 7.10 15.11
CA LEU A 112 6.85 6.27 14.07
C LEU A 112 7.48 7.17 13.00
N ARG A 113 8.65 6.78 12.50
CA ARG A 113 9.38 7.50 11.44
C ARG A 113 9.78 6.53 10.35
N TRP A 114 9.73 7.00 9.12
CA TRP A 114 10.14 6.23 7.95
C TRP A 114 10.57 7.16 6.81
N ARG A 115 11.20 6.59 5.79
CA ARG A 115 11.45 7.24 4.51
C ARG A 115 10.68 6.51 3.42
N LEU A 116 10.18 7.26 2.47
CA LEU A 116 9.46 6.74 1.29
C LEU A 116 10.22 7.11 0.03
N LEU A 117 10.32 6.19 -0.91
CA LEU A 117 10.63 6.49 -2.30
C LEU A 117 9.34 6.34 -3.10
N LEU A 118 8.91 7.45 -3.68
CA LEU A 118 7.65 7.61 -4.38
C LEU A 118 7.91 7.80 -5.89
N PRO A 119 7.75 6.76 -6.73
CA PRO A 119 7.80 6.93 -8.16
C PRO A 119 6.77 7.97 -8.62
N ARG A 120 7.22 8.92 -9.44
CA ARG A 120 6.35 9.94 -10.04
C ARG A 120 5.45 9.31 -11.09
N GLN A 121 4.52 10.09 -11.63
CA GLN A 121 3.65 9.64 -12.71
C GLN A 121 4.48 9.04 -13.85
N ASN A 122 4.14 7.83 -14.24
CA ASN A 122 4.83 7.07 -15.27
C ASN A 122 3.83 6.20 -16.04
N PRO A 123 4.17 5.67 -17.23
CA PRO A 123 3.25 4.89 -18.06
C PRO A 123 2.74 3.59 -17.41
N LEU A 124 3.49 3.04 -16.43
CA LEU A 124 3.10 1.82 -15.71
C LEU A 124 2.28 2.10 -14.44
N GLY A 125 2.05 3.38 -14.13
CA GLY A 125 1.20 3.82 -13.02
C GLY A 125 1.65 3.28 -11.65
N ASP A 126 0.68 2.93 -10.83
CA ASP A 126 0.86 2.43 -9.47
C ASP A 126 1.36 0.98 -9.38
N TYR A 127 1.65 0.35 -10.54
CA TYR A 127 2.23 -1.00 -10.64
C TYR A 127 3.75 -1.00 -10.42
N ILE A 128 4.40 0.15 -10.56
CA ILE A 128 5.72 0.39 -9.96
C ILE A 128 5.48 0.69 -8.47
N PRO A 129 5.97 -0.15 -7.54
CA PRO A 129 5.69 0.02 -6.13
C PRO A 129 6.30 1.29 -5.55
N LYS A 130 5.74 1.75 -4.44
CA LYS A 130 6.42 2.64 -3.52
C LYS A 130 7.36 1.81 -2.65
N PHE A 131 8.43 2.43 -2.15
CA PHE A 131 9.36 1.74 -1.25
C PHE A 131 9.40 2.46 0.08
N ILE A 132 9.57 1.70 1.16
CA ILE A 132 9.62 2.23 2.52
C ILE A 132 10.81 1.68 3.28
N ASP A 133 11.56 2.58 3.90
CA ASP A 133 12.53 2.27 4.94
C ASP A 133 11.96 2.70 6.29
N TRP A 134 11.68 1.74 7.16
CA TRP A 134 11.15 1.99 8.50
C TRP A 134 12.20 2.54 9.47
N LEU A 135 13.45 2.70 9.03
CA LEU A 135 14.57 3.12 9.88
C LEU A 135 14.69 2.19 11.12
N ASP A 136 14.66 2.80 12.32
CA ASP A 136 14.66 2.07 13.60
C ASP A 136 13.25 1.79 14.13
N THR A 137 12.21 2.15 13.38
CA THR A 137 10.82 1.89 13.76
C THR A 137 10.50 0.39 13.57
N PRO A 138 9.95 -0.30 14.59
CA PRO A 138 9.47 -1.67 14.43
C PRO A 138 8.45 -1.78 13.31
N HIS A 139 8.54 -2.87 12.53
CA HIS A 139 7.63 -3.08 11.40
C HIS A 139 6.18 -3.17 11.89
N PRO A 140 5.23 -2.44 11.30
CA PRO A 140 3.84 -2.38 11.79
C PRO A 140 3.12 -3.72 11.86
N ALA A 141 3.48 -4.70 11.02
CA ALA A 141 2.92 -6.04 11.08
C ALA A 141 3.10 -6.73 12.45
N LEU A 142 4.15 -6.37 13.20
CA LEU A 142 4.43 -6.97 14.51
C LEU A 142 3.40 -6.56 15.57
N THR A 143 2.88 -5.33 15.48
CA THR A 143 1.96 -4.73 16.47
C THR A 143 0.52 -4.60 15.97
N SER A 144 0.27 -4.81 14.67
CA SER A 144 -1.07 -4.77 14.10
C SER A 144 -1.90 -5.98 14.51
N VAL A 145 -3.24 -5.83 14.46
CA VAL A 145 -4.18 -6.89 14.77
C VAL A 145 -3.91 -8.11 13.90
N LYS A 146 -3.77 -9.27 14.55
CA LYS A 146 -3.51 -10.58 13.93
C LYS A 146 -4.83 -11.27 13.53
N GLY A 147 -4.73 -12.39 12.81
CA GLY A 147 -5.85 -13.26 12.45
C GLY A 147 -6.03 -13.43 10.95
N CYS A 148 -5.26 -12.72 10.13
CA CYS A 148 -5.21 -12.92 8.68
C CYS A 148 -3.80 -13.28 8.23
N THR A 149 -3.70 -13.96 7.07
CA THR A 149 -2.41 -14.27 6.44
C THR A 149 -2.50 -14.02 4.93
N LEU A 150 -1.47 -13.39 4.35
CA LEU A 150 -1.39 -13.24 2.90
C LEU A 150 -1.14 -14.61 2.27
N GLY A 151 -2.08 -15.08 1.47
CA GLY A 151 -1.92 -16.29 0.65
C GLY A 151 -1.13 -15.98 -0.63
N THR A 152 -1.67 -15.08 -1.47
CA THR A 152 -1.01 -14.66 -2.70
C THR A 152 -1.22 -13.17 -2.94
N PHE A 153 -0.24 -12.54 -3.59
CA PHE A 153 -0.36 -11.22 -4.18
C PHE A 153 0.18 -11.29 -5.61
N ALA A 154 -0.60 -10.87 -6.58
CA ALA A 154 -0.26 -10.97 -7.99
C ALA A 154 -0.64 -9.69 -8.74
N LEU A 155 0.07 -9.44 -9.82
CA LEU A 155 -0.13 -8.33 -10.74
C LEU A 155 -0.59 -8.86 -12.10
N GLY A 156 -1.48 -8.13 -12.77
CA GLY A 156 -1.73 -8.27 -14.19
C GLY A 156 -1.49 -6.93 -14.88
N HIS A 157 -0.83 -6.93 -16.05
CA HIS A 157 -0.57 -5.69 -16.77
C HIS A 157 -0.43 -5.93 -18.28
N PRO A 158 -0.96 -5.02 -19.15
CA PRO A 158 -0.76 -5.13 -20.61
C PRO A 158 0.73 -5.14 -20.99
N GLU A 159 1.55 -4.34 -20.30
CA GLU A 159 3.01 -4.26 -20.49
C GLU A 159 3.77 -5.16 -19.50
N ALA A 160 3.29 -6.39 -19.24
CA ALA A 160 3.88 -7.27 -18.22
C ALA A 160 5.39 -7.52 -18.42
N LEU A 161 5.87 -7.64 -19.67
CA LEU A 161 7.29 -7.83 -19.94
C LEU A 161 8.14 -6.64 -19.48
N ARG A 162 7.73 -5.42 -19.80
CA ARG A 162 8.40 -4.18 -19.39
C ARG A 162 8.34 -4.02 -17.87
N LEU A 163 7.15 -4.15 -17.28
CA LEU A 163 6.95 -4.08 -15.85
C LEU A 163 7.83 -5.11 -15.12
N GLY A 164 7.82 -6.36 -15.57
CA GLY A 164 8.62 -7.43 -14.97
C GLY A 164 10.14 -7.19 -15.05
N SER A 165 10.62 -6.57 -16.13
CA SER A 165 12.03 -6.17 -16.24
C SER A 165 12.40 -5.14 -15.16
N ILE A 166 11.58 -4.12 -14.99
CA ILE A 166 11.81 -3.06 -14.01
C ILE A 166 11.74 -3.62 -12.58
N LEU A 167 10.71 -4.43 -12.28
CA LEU A 167 10.57 -5.04 -10.95
C LEU A 167 11.78 -5.90 -10.59
N ARG A 168 12.28 -6.73 -11.51
CA ARG A 168 13.51 -7.51 -11.29
C ARG A 168 14.73 -6.63 -11.09
N ALA A 169 14.86 -5.53 -11.82
CA ALA A 169 15.99 -4.61 -11.68
C ALA A 169 16.06 -3.96 -10.28
N VAL A 170 14.91 -3.76 -9.63
CA VAL A 170 14.82 -3.26 -8.24
C VAL A 170 14.67 -4.39 -7.21
N GLY A 171 14.94 -5.64 -7.58
CA GLY A 171 14.97 -6.79 -6.67
C GLY A 171 13.59 -7.33 -6.26
N ILE A 172 12.52 -7.01 -7.00
CA ILE A 172 11.17 -7.48 -6.70
C ILE A 172 10.84 -8.71 -7.56
N ASN A 173 10.43 -9.77 -6.88
CA ASN A 173 9.88 -10.97 -7.49
C ASN A 173 8.43 -11.17 -7.01
N VAL A 174 7.47 -10.77 -7.85
CA VAL A 174 6.05 -10.90 -7.61
C VAL A 174 5.40 -11.62 -8.80
N PRO A 175 4.43 -12.51 -8.59
CA PRO A 175 3.65 -13.09 -9.70
C PRO A 175 3.07 -11.99 -10.58
N LEU A 176 3.39 -12.04 -11.86
CA LEU A 176 2.98 -11.06 -12.85
C LEU A 176 2.57 -11.79 -14.14
N GLU A 177 1.38 -11.50 -14.61
CA GLU A 177 0.83 -12.04 -15.86
C GLU A 177 0.47 -10.93 -16.84
N ARG A 178 0.39 -11.26 -18.12
CA ARG A 178 -0.18 -10.37 -19.11
C ARG A 178 -1.69 -10.35 -18.95
N ALA A 179 -2.27 -9.16 -18.87
CA ALA A 179 -3.72 -8.93 -18.79
C ALA A 179 -4.13 -7.78 -19.72
N ASP A 180 -5.36 -7.78 -20.19
CA ASP A 180 -5.87 -6.74 -21.09
C ASP A 180 -5.97 -5.37 -20.41
N ARG A 181 -6.09 -5.36 -19.09
CA ARG A 181 -6.09 -4.15 -18.24
C ARG A 181 -5.23 -4.36 -17.01
N PRO A 182 -4.67 -3.26 -16.45
CA PRO A 182 -3.91 -3.34 -15.22
C PRO A 182 -4.78 -3.83 -14.04
N LEU A 183 -4.27 -4.77 -13.24
CA LEU A 183 -4.97 -5.27 -12.06
C LEU A 183 -4.02 -5.67 -10.93
N PHE A 184 -4.50 -5.50 -9.70
CA PHE A 184 -3.95 -6.12 -8.49
C PHE A 184 -4.89 -7.21 -8.01
N ARG A 185 -4.35 -8.30 -7.48
CA ARG A 185 -5.11 -9.35 -6.83
C ARG A 185 -4.38 -9.83 -5.57
N ALA A 186 -5.05 -9.75 -4.43
CA ALA A 186 -4.58 -10.32 -3.18
C ALA A 186 -5.57 -11.37 -2.70
N GLN A 187 -5.09 -12.55 -2.36
CA GLN A 187 -5.85 -13.57 -1.65
C GLN A 187 -5.35 -13.64 -0.21
N ILE A 188 -6.25 -13.42 0.73
CA ILE A 188 -5.97 -13.35 2.16
C ILE A 188 -6.73 -14.50 2.83
N GLN A 189 -6.03 -15.30 3.62
CA GLN A 189 -6.66 -16.30 4.49
C GLN A 189 -7.17 -15.57 5.74
N THR A 190 -8.42 -15.78 6.07
CA THR A 190 -9.11 -15.11 7.18
C THR A 190 -9.90 -16.10 8.03
N PRO A 191 -10.30 -15.75 9.25
CA PRO A 191 -11.21 -16.58 10.07
C PRO A 191 -12.53 -16.96 9.39
N LYS A 192 -12.97 -16.17 8.42
CA LYS A 192 -14.21 -16.43 7.62
C LYS A 192 -13.93 -17.14 6.29
N GLY A 193 -12.70 -17.63 6.07
CA GLY A 193 -12.29 -18.26 4.83
C GLY A 193 -11.48 -17.31 3.91
N PRO A 194 -11.20 -17.75 2.68
CA PRO A 194 -10.42 -16.96 1.73
C PRO A 194 -11.14 -15.67 1.32
N LEU A 195 -10.46 -14.55 1.42
CA LEU A 195 -10.92 -13.23 0.96
C LEU A 195 -10.09 -12.79 -0.23
N ILE A 196 -10.75 -12.38 -1.30
CA ILE A 196 -10.07 -11.81 -2.47
C ILE A 196 -10.32 -10.30 -2.51
N LEU A 197 -9.23 -9.54 -2.52
CA LEU A 197 -9.23 -8.10 -2.80
C LEU A 197 -8.58 -7.85 -4.16
N ASN A 198 -9.08 -6.86 -4.89
CA ASN A 198 -8.56 -6.50 -6.21
C ASN A 198 -8.55 -4.97 -6.43
N SER A 199 -8.07 -4.54 -7.59
CA SER A 199 -8.01 -3.13 -7.98
C SER A 199 -9.37 -2.52 -8.41
N GLY A 200 -10.45 -3.25 -8.29
CA GLY A 200 -11.74 -2.83 -8.84
C GLY A 200 -11.86 -3.07 -10.36
N ASN A 201 -13.04 -2.89 -10.88
CA ASN A 201 -13.30 -2.97 -12.32
C ASN A 201 -12.99 -1.63 -13.00
#